data_c4cbc52f738985e1f6207b6afe6cf0fd
#
_entry.id   c4cbc52f738985e1f6207b6afe6cf0fd
#
_cell.length_a   1.000
_cell.length_b   1.000
_cell.length_c   1.000
_cell.angle_alpha   90.00
_cell.angle_beta   90.00
_cell.angle_gamma   90.00
#
_symmetry.space_group_name_H-M   'P 1'
#
loop_
_entity.id
_entity.type
_entity.pdbx_description
1 polymer ?
#
loop_
_entity_poly.entity_id
_entity_poly.type
_entity_poly.pdbx_seq_one_letter_code
_entity_poly.pdbx_strand_id
1 'polypeptide(L)'
;MKISKLSTALLIGFGGLIGITKDLGASEIGAGGMQIVRQSSTTQVGQTFELELQLPGVVDDGDQVTVTIHEPVTNEIQFLNSTVGQNLGGVLTSIGFSLDQLNPNPWGLAKIAIPITDSGATGTRIARPGVYPVSIEMRTSNQELVGKISTHLIRIGDTPVKKLNIAIVANLDTSIDSSNSQSASLADWSETLSSHLWVPVSLTFHPGSSGTEMSGSSVVKFASKNYEIVRNPIVPINEALLLDAGLGSEVASLLQMGSNELTKFGDLGPTTLWVSHTSANEAELEVRRARGIRELVVHADSLSPIPEKIPRGTVELVTNSSTVRGLVVDGLAPPQPHDTPLSAAHRVVSHLATIALTDQSNSLVTVALGSNGQGPKFADAFLTGVKNLEWLNPLSTSSAVNTPFLVEDGQPQQFRIRTGLSSTYENFSQYRDASRHLQALRSMVRDEDAQEYDQLSGELLLSLSSAVSQLEQRDLWESVVDMVRLETSLVDIPPDESIQLTSQKASVPFSFQNRSNVPLRVELRVISERITVEDFDDGESTTIVLNPGVTTHNFRLRALGSGSFPISIELHSPNGGLIVGKAQAALRATTPTGVGLGLTIGAAVFLACWWFIDTRRRRSQNRESL
;
A
#
# COMPACT_ATOMS: atom_id res chain seq x y z
N MET A 1 -21.45 26.98 3.86
CA MET A 1 -20.08 27.51 4.07
C MET A 1 -19.13 26.45 3.55
N LYS A 2 -18.24 26.79 2.66
CA LYS A 2 -17.55 25.90 1.74
C LYS A 2 -16.66 24.87 2.45
N ILE A 3 -17.01 23.58 2.41
CA ILE A 3 -16.19 22.42 2.81
C ILE A 3 -15.10 22.14 1.74
N SER A 4 -15.12 22.86 0.60
CA SER A 4 -14.16 22.68 -0.51
C SER A 4 -12.68 22.93 -0.16
N LYS A 5 -12.35 23.23 1.11
CA LYS A 5 -10.95 23.48 1.52
C LYS A 5 -10.25 22.28 2.16
N LEU A 6 -10.97 21.21 2.56
CA LEU A 6 -10.30 20.02 3.12
C LEU A 6 -9.80 19.08 2.02
N SER A 7 -10.59 18.87 0.96
CA SER A 7 -10.16 18.01 -0.16
C SER A 7 -8.90 18.52 -0.86
N THR A 8 -8.68 19.85 -0.85
CA THR A 8 -7.49 20.46 -1.47
C THR A 8 -6.22 20.34 -0.61
N ALA A 9 -6.36 20.14 0.70
CA ALA A 9 -5.20 20.05 1.60
C ALA A 9 -4.54 18.67 1.55
N LEU A 10 -5.29 17.59 1.30
CA LEU A 10 -4.72 16.23 1.21
C LEU A 10 -3.99 16.00 -0.12
N LEU A 11 -4.42 16.67 -1.20
CA LEU A 11 -3.74 16.65 -2.52
C LEU A 11 -2.47 17.50 -2.55
N ILE A 12 -2.33 18.50 -1.66
CA ILE A 12 -1.15 19.39 -1.61
C ILE A 12 0.02 18.74 -0.84
N GLY A 13 -0.22 17.76 0.03
CA GLY A 13 0.85 17.03 0.75
C GLY A 13 1.71 16.14 -0.15
N PHE A 14 1.20 15.73 -1.32
CA PHE A 14 1.94 14.93 -2.31
C PHE A 14 2.56 15.76 -3.45
N GLY A 15 2.30 17.07 -3.54
CA GLY A 15 2.70 17.94 -4.65
C GLY A 15 3.61 19.11 -4.31
N GLY A 16 4.23 19.13 -3.16
CA GLY A 16 5.06 20.25 -2.71
C GLY A 16 6.54 20.08 -3.01
N LEU A 17 6.97 20.38 -4.23
CA LEU A 17 8.22 21.00 -4.68
C LEU A 17 8.57 20.55 -6.09
N ILE A 18 7.84 21.08 -7.07
CA ILE A 18 8.35 21.12 -8.43
C ILE A 18 8.73 22.56 -8.73
N GLY A 19 9.98 22.87 -8.43
CA GLY A 19 10.70 23.95 -9.08
C GLY A 19 11.03 23.48 -10.50
N ILE A 20 10.31 24.01 -11.48
CA ILE A 20 10.65 23.84 -12.90
C ILE A 20 11.96 24.59 -13.15
N THR A 21 13.06 23.87 -13.20
CA THR A 21 14.22 24.28 -14.00
C THR A 21 14.43 23.23 -15.06
N LYS A 22 14.08 23.62 -16.26
CA LYS A 22 14.47 22.98 -17.49
C LYS A 22 15.96 23.20 -17.65
N ASP A 23 16.74 22.31 -17.08
CA ASP A 23 18.13 22.11 -17.50
C ASP A 23 18.29 20.64 -17.83
N LEU A 24 18.61 20.40 -19.08
CA LEU A 24 19.19 19.16 -19.56
C LEU A 24 20.39 18.88 -18.65
N GLY A 25 20.14 18.12 -17.56
CA GLY A 25 21.17 17.76 -16.61
C GLY A 25 22.26 16.98 -17.32
N ALA A 26 23.34 17.65 -17.58
CA ALA A 26 24.61 16.98 -17.47
C ALA A 26 24.60 16.29 -16.10
N SER A 27 24.57 14.94 -16.07
CA SER A 27 24.81 14.20 -14.84
C SER A 27 26.07 14.81 -14.24
N GLU A 28 26.03 15.20 -12.97
CA GLU A 28 27.24 15.53 -12.24
C GLU A 28 28.17 14.33 -12.40
N ILE A 29 29.10 14.45 -13.35
CA ILE A 29 30.23 13.56 -13.49
C ILE A 29 31.03 13.84 -12.23
N GLY A 30 30.91 12.92 -11.24
CA GLY A 30 31.74 12.95 -10.06
C GLY A 30 33.20 13.13 -10.53
N ALA A 31 33.86 14.14 -10.03
CA ALA A 31 35.21 14.54 -10.46
C ALA A 31 36.11 13.31 -10.61
N GLY A 32 36.44 12.92 -11.85
CA GLY A 32 37.55 12.06 -12.19
C GLY A 32 37.27 10.59 -12.53
N GLY A 33 36.02 10.13 -12.68
CA GLY A 33 35.74 8.70 -12.87
C GLY A 33 35.62 8.23 -14.33
N MET A 34 36.41 7.22 -14.73
CA MET A 34 36.20 6.43 -15.94
C MET A 34 34.91 5.58 -15.78
N GLN A 35 34.10 5.46 -16.85
CA GLN A 35 32.83 4.71 -16.82
C GLN A 35 32.71 3.81 -18.08
N ILE A 36 32.00 2.67 -17.90
CA ILE A 36 31.61 1.81 -19.02
C ILE A 36 30.25 2.30 -19.54
N VAL A 37 30.23 2.72 -20.82
CA VAL A 37 29.01 3.19 -21.50
C VAL A 37 28.35 2.06 -22.28
N ARG A 38 29.17 1.15 -22.85
CA ARG A 38 28.72 -0.02 -23.60
C ARG A 38 29.67 -1.18 -23.42
N GLN A 39 29.14 -2.40 -23.42
CA GLN A 39 29.93 -3.61 -23.28
C GLN A 39 29.20 -4.79 -23.95
N SER A 40 29.98 -5.75 -24.51
CA SER A 40 29.47 -7.04 -24.96
C SER A 40 28.87 -7.82 -23.76
N SER A 41 27.64 -8.27 -23.87
CA SER A 41 26.99 -9.08 -22.81
C SER A 41 27.61 -10.48 -22.70
N THR A 42 27.93 -11.10 -23.84
CA THR A 42 28.64 -12.41 -23.96
C THR A 42 29.53 -12.42 -25.18
N THR A 43 30.46 -13.35 -25.20
CA THR A 43 31.41 -13.49 -26.32
C THR A 43 31.63 -14.98 -26.62
N GLN A 44 31.81 -15.33 -27.88
CA GLN A 44 32.18 -16.67 -28.36
C GLN A 44 33.55 -16.63 -29.05
N VAL A 45 34.12 -17.79 -29.32
CA VAL A 45 35.34 -17.88 -30.13
C VAL A 45 35.08 -17.29 -31.51
N GLY A 46 36.02 -16.49 -31.99
CA GLY A 46 35.90 -15.76 -33.25
C GLY A 46 35.11 -14.45 -33.18
N GLN A 47 34.51 -14.14 -32.05
CA GLN A 47 33.86 -12.85 -31.79
C GLN A 47 34.81 -11.87 -31.10
N THR A 48 34.40 -10.61 -31.06
CA THR A 48 35.16 -9.52 -30.44
C THR A 48 34.48 -9.11 -29.13
N PHE A 49 35.24 -9.01 -28.06
CA PHE A 49 34.82 -8.37 -26.84
C PHE A 49 34.92 -6.86 -27.00
N GLU A 50 33.80 -6.18 -27.01
CA GLU A 50 33.72 -4.73 -27.23
C GLU A 50 33.44 -4.01 -25.91
N LEU A 51 34.18 -2.93 -25.69
CA LEU A 51 34.02 -1.99 -24.60
C LEU A 51 33.95 -0.56 -25.14
N GLU A 52 33.03 0.24 -24.66
CA GLU A 52 33.01 1.68 -24.91
C GLU A 52 33.13 2.38 -23.56
N LEU A 53 34.16 3.18 -23.38
CA LEU A 53 34.53 3.81 -22.13
C LEU A 53 34.34 5.32 -22.25
N GLN A 54 33.71 5.92 -21.26
CA GLN A 54 33.79 7.36 -21.01
C GLN A 54 35.08 7.61 -20.23
N LEU A 55 36.00 8.35 -20.81
CA LEU A 55 37.24 8.74 -20.18
C LEU A 55 37.08 10.01 -19.34
N PRO A 56 37.94 10.26 -18.32
CA PRO A 56 37.94 11.50 -17.56
C PRO A 56 38.16 12.73 -18.46
N GLY A 57 37.68 13.89 -18.07
CA GLY A 57 37.62 15.09 -18.93
C GLY A 57 38.94 15.75 -19.33
N VAL A 58 40.08 15.34 -18.78
CA VAL A 58 41.43 15.82 -19.19
C VAL A 58 42.28 14.60 -19.47
N VAL A 59 42.58 14.39 -20.72
CA VAL A 59 43.43 13.29 -21.20
C VAL A 59 44.48 13.84 -22.14
N ASP A 60 45.72 13.40 -21.97
CA ASP A 60 46.86 13.77 -22.82
C ASP A 60 47.20 12.61 -23.78
N ASP A 61 47.75 12.92 -24.95
CA ASP A 61 48.07 11.94 -25.98
C ASP A 61 49.03 10.82 -25.49
N GLY A 62 49.83 11.10 -24.45
CA GLY A 62 50.72 10.13 -23.81
C GLY A 62 50.07 9.18 -22.79
N ASP A 63 48.82 9.37 -22.48
CA ASP A 63 48.09 8.54 -21.49
C ASP A 63 47.79 7.15 -22.10
N GLN A 64 47.66 6.17 -21.21
CA GLN A 64 47.44 4.78 -21.60
C GLN A 64 46.25 4.17 -20.86
N VAL A 65 45.46 3.39 -21.59
CA VAL A 65 44.43 2.52 -21.02
C VAL A 65 44.92 1.08 -21.11
N THR A 66 45.00 0.41 -19.98
CA THR A 66 45.39 -1.00 -19.90
C THR A 66 44.19 -1.85 -19.54
N VAL A 67 43.86 -2.83 -20.38
CA VAL A 67 42.84 -3.85 -20.12
C VAL A 67 43.52 -5.14 -19.74
N THR A 68 43.29 -5.60 -18.53
CA THR A 68 43.84 -6.86 -18.02
C THR A 68 42.70 -7.86 -17.80
N ILE A 69 42.78 -8.99 -18.49
CA ILE A 69 41.85 -10.10 -18.36
C ILE A 69 42.50 -11.13 -17.44
N HIS A 70 41.76 -11.53 -16.41
CA HIS A 70 42.21 -12.50 -15.41
C HIS A 70 41.68 -13.90 -15.71
N GLU A 71 42.17 -14.91 -14.98
CA GLU A 71 41.63 -16.25 -15.06
C GLU A 71 40.15 -16.32 -14.70
N PRO A 72 39.40 -17.28 -15.28
CA PRO A 72 37.97 -17.36 -15.03
C PRO A 72 37.68 -17.68 -13.55
N VAL A 73 36.62 -17.09 -13.01
CA VAL A 73 36.13 -17.41 -11.67
C VAL A 73 35.70 -18.87 -11.60
N THR A 74 36.01 -19.54 -10.51
CA THR A 74 35.71 -20.97 -10.28
C THR A 74 34.49 -21.19 -9.42
N ASN A 75 34.04 -20.17 -8.68
CA ASN A 75 32.89 -20.21 -7.81
C ASN A 75 32.34 -18.79 -7.58
N GLU A 76 31.19 -18.76 -6.95
CA GLU A 76 30.44 -17.54 -6.70
C GLU A 76 31.13 -16.58 -5.71
N ILE A 77 31.83 -17.11 -4.71
CA ILE A 77 32.58 -16.29 -3.73
C ILE A 77 33.71 -15.55 -4.45
N GLN A 78 34.43 -16.23 -5.33
CA GLN A 78 35.47 -15.60 -6.15
C GLN A 78 34.87 -14.56 -7.09
N PHE A 79 33.69 -14.83 -7.68
CA PHE A 79 32.98 -13.86 -8.50
C PHE A 79 32.64 -12.61 -7.68
N LEU A 80 32.00 -12.75 -6.53
CA LEU A 80 31.63 -11.62 -5.66
C LEU A 80 32.85 -10.80 -5.22
N ASN A 81 33.96 -11.45 -4.86
CA ASN A 81 35.20 -10.75 -4.55
C ASN A 81 35.75 -9.97 -5.76
N SER A 82 35.62 -10.54 -6.95
CA SER A 82 36.09 -9.86 -8.17
C SER A 82 35.28 -8.62 -8.53
N THR A 83 33.99 -8.56 -8.15
CA THR A 83 33.13 -7.39 -8.39
C THR A 83 33.60 -6.14 -7.62
N VAL A 84 34.27 -6.33 -6.51
CA VAL A 84 34.88 -5.26 -5.68
C VAL A 84 36.39 -5.10 -5.95
N GLY A 85 36.89 -5.69 -7.02
CA GLY A 85 38.31 -5.60 -7.41
C GLY A 85 39.27 -6.42 -6.53
N GLN A 86 38.75 -7.37 -5.75
CA GLN A 86 39.51 -8.25 -4.88
C GLN A 86 39.62 -9.66 -5.48
N ASN A 87 40.73 -10.36 -5.25
CA ASN A 87 40.94 -11.74 -5.71
C ASN A 87 40.56 -11.97 -7.18
N LEU A 88 41.06 -11.09 -8.08
CA LEU A 88 40.77 -11.18 -9.51
C LEU A 88 41.29 -12.46 -10.16
N GLY A 89 42.18 -13.19 -9.49
CA GLY A 89 42.86 -14.37 -10.04
C GLY A 89 44.16 -14.05 -10.78
N GLY A 90 44.80 -15.05 -11.37
CA GLY A 90 46.00 -14.88 -12.19
C GLY A 90 45.71 -14.04 -13.42
N VAL A 91 46.74 -13.30 -13.89
CA VAL A 91 46.64 -12.54 -15.14
C VAL A 91 46.75 -13.50 -16.33
N LEU A 92 45.70 -13.53 -17.14
CA LEU A 92 45.69 -14.29 -18.39
C LEU A 92 46.35 -13.50 -19.51
N THR A 93 45.98 -12.22 -19.64
CA THR A 93 46.55 -11.30 -20.65
C THR A 93 46.38 -9.87 -20.17
N SER A 94 47.30 -8.98 -20.68
CA SER A 94 47.22 -7.55 -20.44
C SER A 94 47.51 -6.83 -21.76
N ILE A 95 46.64 -5.91 -22.15
CA ILE A 95 46.69 -5.20 -23.42
C ILE A 95 46.66 -3.71 -23.11
N GLY A 96 47.72 -3.02 -23.55
CA GLY A 96 47.83 -1.56 -23.45
C GLY A 96 47.36 -0.88 -24.73
N PHE A 97 46.67 0.22 -24.60
CA PHE A 97 46.21 1.09 -25.67
C PHE A 97 46.67 2.51 -25.36
N SER A 98 47.40 3.16 -26.29
CA SER A 98 47.63 4.60 -26.21
C SER A 98 46.35 5.36 -26.58
N LEU A 99 46.15 6.55 -26.07
CA LEU A 99 44.99 7.36 -26.42
C LEU A 99 44.93 7.72 -27.90
N ASP A 100 46.10 7.91 -28.54
CA ASP A 100 46.21 8.06 -30.00
C ASP A 100 45.61 6.89 -30.77
N GLN A 101 45.81 5.66 -30.28
CA GLN A 101 45.24 4.45 -30.90
C GLN A 101 43.74 4.33 -30.67
N LEU A 102 43.27 4.75 -29.51
CA LEU A 102 41.83 4.72 -29.14
C LEU A 102 41.04 5.82 -29.84
N ASN A 103 41.69 6.93 -30.18
CA ASN A 103 41.09 8.08 -30.85
C ASN A 103 39.72 8.46 -30.26
N PRO A 104 39.66 8.84 -28.97
CA PRO A 104 38.41 9.15 -28.32
C PRO A 104 37.68 10.29 -29.03
N ASN A 105 36.38 10.21 -29.11
CA ASN A 105 35.58 11.27 -29.71
C ASN A 105 35.65 12.58 -28.85
N PRO A 106 35.12 13.73 -29.33
CA PRO A 106 35.19 15.00 -28.61
C PRO A 106 34.51 14.99 -27.22
N TRP A 107 33.67 13.98 -26.93
CA TRP A 107 33.07 13.78 -25.63
C TRP A 107 33.85 12.78 -24.75
N GLY A 108 35.03 12.35 -25.14
CA GLY A 108 35.89 11.43 -24.40
C GLY A 108 35.44 9.96 -24.44
N LEU A 109 34.62 9.56 -25.43
CA LEU A 109 34.24 8.16 -25.63
C LEU A 109 35.31 7.42 -26.45
N ALA A 110 35.88 6.37 -25.85
CA ALA A 110 36.87 5.50 -26.47
C ALA A 110 36.32 4.08 -26.69
N LYS A 111 36.60 3.47 -27.83
CA LYS A 111 36.21 2.10 -28.17
C LYS A 111 37.37 1.16 -28.10
N ILE A 112 37.22 0.07 -27.36
CA ILE A 112 38.19 -1.02 -27.28
C ILE A 112 37.54 -2.28 -27.84
N ALA A 113 38.23 -2.94 -28.75
CA ALA A 113 37.80 -4.17 -29.40
C ALA A 113 38.88 -5.25 -29.22
N ILE A 114 38.57 -6.31 -28.50
CA ILE A 114 39.51 -7.41 -28.20
C ILE A 114 39.02 -8.68 -28.91
N PRO A 115 39.62 -9.12 -30.01
CA PRO A 115 39.27 -10.38 -30.67
C PRO A 115 39.54 -11.57 -29.74
N ILE A 116 38.57 -12.46 -29.58
CA ILE A 116 38.66 -13.64 -28.74
C ILE A 116 38.91 -14.88 -29.60
N THR A 117 39.98 -15.62 -29.29
CA THR A 117 40.37 -16.83 -30.02
C THR A 117 40.59 -17.99 -29.05
N ASP A 118 40.63 -19.21 -29.59
CA ASP A 118 41.01 -20.42 -28.86
C ASP A 118 42.52 -20.74 -29.00
N SER A 119 43.15 -20.25 -30.07
CA SER A 119 44.52 -20.58 -30.42
C SER A 119 45.53 -19.46 -30.13
N GLY A 120 45.11 -18.22 -30.00
CA GLY A 120 45.97 -17.06 -29.76
C GLY A 120 46.77 -16.59 -30.99
N ALA A 121 46.51 -17.11 -32.19
CA ALA A 121 47.25 -16.75 -33.37
C ALA A 121 46.94 -15.35 -33.90
N THR A 122 45.69 -14.88 -33.74
CA THR A 122 45.19 -13.59 -34.24
C THR A 122 44.31 -12.85 -33.26
N GLY A 123 44.52 -13.03 -31.95
CA GLY A 123 43.72 -12.40 -30.91
C GLY A 123 44.05 -12.90 -29.51
N THR A 124 43.24 -12.52 -28.54
CA THR A 124 43.40 -12.93 -27.15
C THR A 124 42.91 -14.36 -26.96
N ARG A 125 43.77 -15.24 -26.48
CA ARG A 125 43.44 -16.63 -26.24
C ARG A 125 42.60 -16.79 -24.99
N ILE A 126 41.31 -17.10 -25.16
CA ILE A 126 40.37 -17.47 -24.08
C ILE A 126 39.75 -18.83 -24.44
N ALA A 127 40.47 -19.91 -24.10
CA ALA A 127 40.15 -21.25 -24.59
C ALA A 127 38.93 -21.91 -23.90
N ARG A 128 38.60 -21.52 -22.66
CA ARG A 128 37.53 -22.18 -21.85
C ARG A 128 36.30 -21.29 -21.71
N PRO A 129 35.09 -21.86 -21.68
CA PRO A 129 33.90 -21.13 -21.19
C PRO A 129 34.14 -20.70 -19.76
N GLY A 130 33.66 -19.49 -19.42
CA GLY A 130 33.84 -18.94 -18.09
C GLY A 130 33.46 -17.47 -17.98
N VAL A 131 33.42 -16.97 -16.76
CA VAL A 131 33.31 -15.57 -16.44
C VAL A 131 34.68 -15.07 -16.00
N TYR A 132 35.25 -14.16 -16.76
CA TYR A 132 36.62 -13.68 -16.62
C TYR A 132 36.60 -12.25 -16.04
N PRO A 133 37.16 -12.01 -14.84
CA PRO A 133 37.31 -10.65 -14.33
C PRO A 133 38.18 -9.81 -15.27
N VAL A 134 37.76 -8.60 -15.52
CA VAL A 134 38.48 -7.65 -16.36
C VAL A 134 38.72 -6.39 -15.55
N SER A 135 39.99 -6.00 -15.36
CA SER A 135 40.36 -4.72 -14.78
C SER A 135 40.83 -3.77 -15.91
N ILE A 136 40.34 -2.55 -15.83
CA ILE A 136 40.66 -1.48 -16.79
C ILE A 136 41.26 -0.34 -15.98
N GLU A 137 42.52 -0.01 -16.28
CA GLU A 137 43.25 1.06 -15.60
C GLU A 137 43.67 2.12 -16.64
N MET A 138 43.45 3.38 -16.28
CA MET A 138 43.98 4.50 -17.04
C MET A 138 45.09 5.14 -16.25
N ARG A 139 46.26 5.35 -16.90
CA ARG A 139 47.44 5.97 -16.33
C ARG A 139 47.93 7.11 -17.23
N THR A 140 48.41 8.16 -16.57
CA THR A 140 49.07 9.25 -17.30
C THR A 140 50.37 8.80 -17.91
N SER A 141 50.95 9.63 -18.79
CA SER A 141 52.31 9.46 -19.34
C SER A 141 53.36 9.29 -18.23
N ASN A 142 53.13 9.86 -17.03
CA ASN A 142 54.00 9.72 -15.85
C ASN A 142 53.65 8.48 -14.98
N GLN A 143 52.82 7.57 -15.47
CA GLN A 143 52.39 6.34 -14.78
C GLN A 143 51.52 6.56 -13.56
N GLU A 144 50.94 7.76 -13.34
CA GLU A 144 49.99 8.03 -12.28
C GLU A 144 48.62 7.42 -12.63
N LEU A 145 47.97 6.75 -11.66
CA LEU A 145 46.67 6.16 -11.85
C LEU A 145 45.60 7.25 -11.90
N VAL A 146 44.91 7.39 -13.01
CA VAL A 146 43.82 8.34 -13.23
C VAL A 146 42.47 7.71 -12.89
N GLY A 147 42.25 6.44 -13.28
CA GLY A 147 41.01 5.74 -13.01
C GLY A 147 41.18 4.22 -13.10
N LYS A 148 40.36 3.52 -12.35
CA LYS A 148 40.29 2.06 -12.37
C LYS A 148 38.85 1.62 -12.27
N ILE A 149 38.44 0.71 -13.19
CA ILE A 149 37.13 0.06 -13.16
C ILE A 149 37.30 -1.44 -13.34
N SER A 150 36.36 -2.21 -12.83
CA SER A 150 36.32 -3.66 -12.99
C SER A 150 35.01 -4.07 -13.67
N THR A 151 35.11 -5.05 -14.57
CA THR A 151 33.96 -5.66 -15.22
C THR A 151 34.24 -7.15 -15.47
N HIS A 152 33.40 -7.83 -16.24
CA HIS A 152 33.58 -9.25 -16.56
C HIS A 152 33.39 -9.48 -18.06
N LEU A 153 34.18 -10.38 -18.60
CA LEU A 153 33.98 -10.95 -19.91
C LEU A 153 33.35 -12.33 -19.73
N ILE A 154 32.19 -12.54 -20.34
CA ILE A 154 31.47 -13.82 -20.30
C ILE A 154 31.74 -14.55 -21.62
N ARG A 155 32.49 -15.64 -21.54
CA ARG A 155 32.71 -16.52 -22.68
C ARG A 155 31.81 -17.75 -22.60
N ILE A 156 30.92 -17.91 -23.56
CA ILE A 156 30.03 -19.08 -23.69
C ILE A 156 30.71 -20.15 -24.55
N GLY A 157 30.54 -21.39 -24.21
CA GLY A 157 31.05 -22.53 -24.96
C GLY A 157 30.20 -22.88 -26.17
N ASP A 158 30.81 -23.64 -27.13
CA ASP A 158 30.11 -24.14 -28.30
C ASP A 158 29.17 -25.33 -28.01
N THR A 159 29.30 -25.91 -26.83
CA THR A 159 28.40 -26.99 -26.38
C THR A 159 27.19 -26.38 -25.64
N PRO A 160 25.98 -26.94 -25.84
CA PRO A 160 24.81 -26.45 -25.14
C PRO A 160 25.02 -26.53 -23.63
N VAL A 161 25.05 -25.38 -22.97
CA VAL A 161 25.03 -25.29 -21.52
C VAL A 161 23.59 -25.60 -21.05
N LYS A 162 23.48 -26.34 -19.98
CA LYS A 162 22.16 -26.54 -19.34
C LYS A 162 21.53 -25.17 -19.03
N LYS A 163 20.31 -24.98 -19.47
CA LYS A 163 19.62 -23.67 -19.30
C LYS A 163 19.38 -23.37 -17.83
N LEU A 164 19.78 -22.20 -17.40
CA LEU A 164 19.42 -21.63 -16.12
C LEU A 164 18.02 -21.02 -16.23
N ASN A 165 17.09 -21.50 -15.41
CA ASN A 165 15.78 -20.88 -15.32
C ASN A 165 15.87 -19.58 -14.51
N ILE A 166 15.17 -18.53 -14.96
CA ILE A 166 15.07 -17.27 -14.22
C ILE A 166 13.60 -16.86 -14.10
N ALA A 167 13.19 -16.39 -12.94
CA ALA A 167 11.96 -15.68 -12.71
C ALA A 167 12.28 -14.22 -12.40
N ILE A 168 11.61 -13.30 -13.08
CA ILE A 168 11.87 -11.86 -12.93
C ILE A 168 10.64 -11.22 -12.28
N VAL A 169 10.87 -10.54 -11.16
CA VAL A 169 9.88 -9.74 -10.44
C VAL A 169 10.30 -8.29 -10.46
N ALA A 170 9.43 -7.39 -10.91
CA ALA A 170 9.69 -5.96 -10.93
C ALA A 170 8.78 -5.25 -9.93
N ASN A 171 9.38 -4.60 -8.94
CA ASN A 171 8.70 -3.69 -8.03
C ASN A 171 8.69 -2.29 -8.65
N LEU A 172 7.50 -1.79 -8.98
CA LEU A 172 7.33 -0.49 -9.63
C LEU A 172 7.00 0.64 -8.62
N ASP A 173 6.94 0.33 -7.32
CA ASP A 173 6.71 1.34 -6.29
C ASP A 173 7.96 2.19 -6.10
N THR A 174 7.84 3.46 -6.45
CA THR A 174 8.96 4.40 -6.48
C THR A 174 9.24 5.08 -5.15
N SER A 175 8.37 4.89 -4.15
CA SER A 175 8.34 5.69 -2.93
C SER A 175 9.11 5.10 -1.74
N ILE A 176 9.64 3.88 -1.82
CA ILE A 176 10.08 3.17 -0.60
C ILE A 176 11.54 3.43 -0.24
N ASP A 177 12.39 3.88 -1.15
CA ASP A 177 13.78 4.14 -0.79
C ASP A 177 14.43 5.21 -1.67
N SER A 178 14.51 6.40 -1.23
CA SER A 178 15.77 7.14 -1.30
C SER A 178 15.64 8.63 -1.11
N SER A 179 16.41 9.11 -0.19
CA SER A 179 16.75 10.51 0.01
C SER A 179 17.50 11.18 -1.16
N ASN A 180 17.76 10.49 -2.28
CA ASN A 180 18.62 11.03 -3.33
C ASN A 180 18.37 10.54 -4.78
N SER A 181 17.28 9.85 -5.10
CA SER A 181 17.00 9.51 -6.52
C SER A 181 15.64 10.04 -6.94
N GLN A 182 15.59 10.68 -8.12
CA GLN A 182 14.33 11.01 -8.77
C GLN A 182 13.49 9.72 -8.84
N SER A 183 12.33 9.73 -8.20
CA SER A 183 11.40 8.61 -8.24
C SER A 183 10.99 8.36 -9.68
N ALA A 184 11.26 7.16 -10.19
CA ALA A 184 10.83 6.77 -11.53
C ALA A 184 9.29 6.65 -11.54
N SER A 185 8.64 7.17 -12.55
CA SER A 185 7.19 7.08 -12.69
C SER A 185 6.78 5.72 -13.28
N LEU A 186 5.50 5.35 -13.12
CA LEU A 186 4.94 4.19 -13.84
C LEU A 186 5.04 4.33 -15.36
N ALA A 187 5.08 5.58 -15.87
CA ALA A 187 5.28 5.84 -17.28
C ALA A 187 6.69 5.43 -17.75
N ASP A 188 7.75 5.76 -16.98
CA ASP A 188 9.13 5.35 -17.29
C ASP A 188 9.26 3.82 -17.29
N TRP A 189 8.62 3.15 -16.31
CA TRP A 189 8.58 1.69 -16.29
C TRP A 189 7.83 1.10 -17.49
N SER A 190 6.70 1.70 -17.89
CA SER A 190 5.93 1.24 -19.05
C SER A 190 6.71 1.42 -20.35
N GLU A 191 7.40 2.53 -20.52
CA GLU A 191 8.25 2.78 -21.67
C GLU A 191 9.35 1.71 -21.76
N THR A 192 10.07 1.49 -20.66
CA THR A 192 11.11 0.45 -20.56
C THR A 192 10.56 -0.93 -20.90
N LEU A 193 9.51 -1.36 -20.22
CA LEU A 193 8.94 -2.70 -20.40
C LEU A 193 8.34 -2.88 -21.79
N SER A 194 7.83 -1.82 -22.44
CA SER A 194 7.29 -1.91 -23.80
C SER A 194 8.34 -2.34 -24.84
N SER A 195 9.62 -2.12 -24.55
CA SER A 195 10.74 -2.55 -25.38
C SER A 195 11.15 -4.02 -25.19
N HIS A 196 10.61 -4.68 -24.15
CA HIS A 196 10.99 -6.02 -23.71
C HIS A 196 9.82 -7.01 -23.61
N LEU A 197 8.81 -6.88 -24.49
CA LEU A 197 7.59 -7.71 -24.49
C LEU A 197 7.84 -9.23 -24.64
N TRP A 198 9.06 -9.64 -24.95
CA TRP A 198 9.46 -11.02 -25.15
C TRP A 198 9.72 -11.77 -23.84
N VAL A 199 9.96 -11.07 -22.72
CA VAL A 199 10.36 -11.68 -21.44
C VAL A 199 9.19 -11.72 -20.46
N PRO A 200 8.96 -12.86 -19.77
CA PRO A 200 8.02 -12.91 -18.66
C PRO A 200 8.51 -12.09 -17.47
N VAL A 201 7.67 -11.19 -16.97
CA VAL A 201 7.95 -10.39 -15.76
C VAL A 201 6.69 -10.31 -14.91
N SER A 202 6.82 -10.56 -13.63
CA SER A 202 5.75 -10.28 -12.67
C SER A 202 5.91 -8.87 -12.14
N LEU A 203 4.87 -8.06 -12.34
CA LEU A 203 4.83 -6.65 -11.96
C LEU A 203 4.09 -6.51 -10.63
N THR A 204 4.70 -5.80 -9.70
CA THR A 204 4.14 -5.57 -8.38
C THR A 204 4.23 -4.10 -8.02
N PHE A 205 3.10 -3.48 -7.67
CA PHE A 205 3.00 -2.08 -7.29
C PHE A 205 1.66 -1.80 -6.61
N HIS A 206 1.58 -0.65 -5.94
CA HIS A 206 0.37 -0.15 -5.31
C HIS A 206 -0.19 1.00 -6.15
N PRO A 207 -1.33 0.83 -6.84
CA PRO A 207 -1.79 1.81 -7.83
C PRO A 207 -2.14 3.18 -7.24
N GLY A 208 -2.45 3.28 -5.95
CA GLY A 208 -2.71 4.55 -5.26
C GLY A 208 -1.46 5.30 -4.80
N SER A 209 -0.28 4.66 -4.78
CA SER A 209 0.97 5.31 -4.38
C SER A 209 1.62 6.11 -5.51
N SER A 210 1.22 5.89 -6.73
CA SER A 210 1.92 6.40 -7.91
C SER A 210 1.71 7.88 -8.19
N GLY A 211 1.17 8.69 -7.27
CA GLY A 211 1.08 10.16 -7.38
C GLY A 211 0.54 10.69 -8.72
N THR A 212 0.18 9.80 -9.62
CA THR A 212 -0.42 10.16 -10.89
C THR A 212 -1.80 10.69 -10.62
N GLU A 213 -1.97 11.98 -10.83
CA GLU A 213 -3.27 12.54 -11.10
C GLU A 213 -3.97 11.65 -12.14
N MET A 214 -4.81 10.74 -11.67
CA MET A 214 -5.61 9.87 -12.54
C MET A 214 -6.71 10.66 -13.26
N SER A 215 -6.61 11.99 -13.28
CA SER A 215 -7.51 12.86 -13.99
C SER A 215 -6.95 13.21 -15.36
N GLY A 216 -7.26 12.40 -16.35
CA GLY A 216 -7.34 12.84 -17.75
C GLY A 216 -6.17 12.54 -18.69
N SER A 217 -5.07 11.93 -18.30
CA SER A 217 -4.04 11.47 -19.23
C SER A 217 -4.09 9.96 -19.42
N SER A 218 -3.67 9.49 -20.59
CA SER A 218 -3.70 8.10 -21.03
C SER A 218 -3.22 7.14 -19.94
N VAL A 219 -4.09 6.23 -19.52
CA VAL A 219 -3.77 5.17 -18.56
C VAL A 219 -2.58 4.37 -19.11
N VAL A 220 -1.48 4.35 -18.35
CA VAL A 220 -0.33 3.48 -18.63
C VAL A 220 -0.79 2.04 -18.69
N LYS A 221 -0.48 1.32 -19.76
CA LYS A 221 -0.86 -0.09 -19.93
C LYS A 221 0.38 -0.96 -20.12
N PHE A 222 0.46 -2.01 -19.34
CA PHE A 222 1.44 -3.07 -19.51
C PHE A 222 0.87 -4.15 -20.45
N ALA A 223 0.88 -3.85 -21.75
CA ALA A 223 0.20 -4.65 -22.77
C ALA A 223 1.06 -5.83 -23.27
N SER A 224 1.34 -6.80 -22.42
CA SER A 224 2.00 -8.04 -22.85
C SER A 224 1.39 -9.25 -22.17
N LYS A 225 1.19 -10.35 -22.93
CA LYS A 225 0.79 -11.64 -22.36
C LYS A 225 1.86 -12.27 -21.47
N ASN A 226 3.09 -11.75 -21.53
CA ASN A 226 4.19 -12.22 -20.72
C ASN A 226 4.27 -11.49 -19.37
N TYR A 227 3.44 -10.45 -19.14
CA TYR A 227 3.42 -9.71 -17.89
C TYR A 227 2.30 -10.21 -16.99
N GLU A 228 2.65 -10.50 -15.74
CA GLU A 228 1.72 -10.90 -14.68
C GLU A 228 1.63 -9.77 -13.66
N ILE A 229 0.50 -9.06 -13.57
CA ILE A 229 0.31 -8.04 -12.54
C ILE A 229 -0.15 -8.72 -11.25
N VAL A 230 0.69 -8.65 -10.21
CA VAL A 230 0.40 -9.23 -8.90
C VAL A 230 -0.62 -8.37 -8.16
N ARG A 231 -1.59 -9.02 -7.50
CA ARG A 231 -2.63 -8.33 -6.73
C ARG A 231 -2.07 -7.73 -5.45
N ASN A 232 -2.26 -6.42 -5.30
CA ASN A 232 -1.83 -5.68 -4.12
C ASN A 232 -2.96 -4.77 -3.62
N PRO A 233 -2.91 -4.31 -2.36
CA PRO A 233 -3.77 -3.23 -1.88
C PRO A 233 -3.59 -1.97 -2.73
N ILE A 234 -4.57 -1.07 -2.69
CA ILE A 234 -4.50 0.21 -3.42
C ILE A 234 -3.29 1.05 -2.98
N VAL A 235 -2.92 0.99 -1.71
CA VAL A 235 -1.75 1.64 -1.09
C VAL A 235 -0.97 0.62 -0.27
N PRO A 236 0.34 0.82 -0.02
CA PRO A 236 1.11 -0.06 0.84
C PRO A 236 0.57 -0.03 2.27
N ILE A 237 0.34 -1.21 2.86
CA ILE A 237 -0.18 -1.35 4.23
C ILE A 237 0.59 -2.43 4.99
N ASN A 238 0.63 -2.30 6.32
CA ASN A 238 1.04 -3.40 7.20
C ASN A 238 -0.20 -4.23 7.56
N GLU A 239 -0.48 -5.27 6.76
CA GLU A 239 -1.69 -6.10 6.94
C GLU A 239 -1.76 -6.77 8.29
N ALA A 240 -0.64 -7.30 8.79
CA ALA A 240 -0.61 -7.99 10.09
C ALA A 240 -0.99 -7.03 11.21
N LEU A 241 -0.42 -5.83 11.22
CA LEU A 241 -0.70 -4.81 12.21
C LEU A 241 -2.16 -4.35 12.18
N LEU A 242 -2.73 -4.11 10.99
CA LEU A 242 -4.12 -3.71 10.84
C LEU A 242 -5.09 -4.80 11.31
N LEU A 243 -4.76 -6.07 11.06
CA LEU A 243 -5.58 -7.19 11.50
C LEU A 243 -5.52 -7.41 13.01
N ASP A 244 -4.35 -7.29 13.62
CA ASP A 244 -4.19 -7.30 15.08
C ASP A 244 -4.98 -6.16 15.72
N ALA A 245 -5.08 -5.03 15.02
CA ALA A 245 -5.92 -3.92 15.41
C ALA A 245 -7.42 -4.16 15.14
N GLY A 246 -7.84 -5.27 14.58
CA GLY A 246 -9.24 -5.57 14.28
C GLY A 246 -9.81 -4.83 13.06
N LEU A 247 -8.96 -4.31 12.17
CA LEU A 247 -9.31 -3.57 10.94
C LEU A 247 -9.38 -4.49 9.70
N GLY A 248 -9.92 -5.70 9.87
CA GLY A 248 -9.99 -6.70 8.81
C GLY A 248 -10.87 -6.32 7.62
N SER A 249 -11.96 -5.57 7.86
CA SER A 249 -12.84 -5.02 6.82
C SER A 249 -12.12 -3.98 5.96
N GLU A 250 -11.34 -3.13 6.59
CA GLU A 250 -10.56 -2.08 5.94
C GLU A 250 -9.48 -2.69 5.04
N VAL A 251 -8.75 -3.69 5.55
CA VAL A 251 -7.76 -4.44 4.76
C VAL A 251 -8.43 -5.11 3.55
N ALA A 252 -9.61 -5.72 3.72
CA ALA A 252 -10.35 -6.33 2.61
C ALA A 252 -10.76 -5.28 1.56
N SER A 253 -11.22 -4.12 2.00
CA SER A 253 -11.61 -3.01 1.12
C SER A 253 -10.41 -2.47 0.35
N LEU A 254 -9.27 -2.24 0.99
CA LEU A 254 -8.04 -1.77 0.35
C LEU A 254 -7.52 -2.76 -0.71
N LEU A 255 -7.59 -4.07 -0.44
CA LEU A 255 -7.24 -5.12 -1.41
C LEU A 255 -8.21 -5.17 -2.59
N GLN A 256 -9.51 -5.02 -2.35
CA GLN A 256 -10.51 -4.98 -3.40
C GLN A 256 -10.34 -3.75 -4.30
N MET A 257 -10.14 -2.57 -3.69
CA MET A 257 -9.86 -1.34 -4.43
C MET A 257 -8.59 -1.47 -5.28
N GLY A 258 -7.52 -2.01 -4.70
CA GLY A 258 -6.27 -2.24 -5.42
C GLY A 258 -6.44 -3.20 -6.59
N SER A 259 -7.13 -4.33 -6.38
CA SER A 259 -7.40 -5.29 -7.45
C SER A 259 -8.23 -4.69 -8.59
N ASN A 260 -9.27 -3.91 -8.26
CA ASN A 260 -10.09 -3.22 -9.26
C ASN A 260 -9.27 -2.22 -10.07
N GLU A 261 -8.43 -1.46 -9.40
CA GLU A 261 -7.60 -0.44 -10.05
C GLU A 261 -6.53 -1.07 -10.94
N LEU A 262 -5.86 -2.13 -10.47
CA LEU A 262 -4.83 -2.84 -11.22
C LEU A 262 -5.33 -3.42 -12.55
N THR A 263 -6.61 -3.76 -12.68
CA THR A 263 -7.18 -4.23 -13.97
C THR A 263 -7.08 -3.20 -15.09
N LYS A 264 -6.96 -1.92 -14.76
CA LYS A 264 -6.79 -0.84 -15.75
C LYS A 264 -5.42 -0.86 -16.41
N PHE A 265 -4.41 -1.42 -15.74
CA PHE A 265 -3.02 -1.46 -16.19
C PHE A 265 -2.69 -2.68 -17.05
N GLY A 266 -3.43 -3.78 -16.93
CA GLY A 266 -3.22 -4.99 -17.71
C GLY A 266 -3.88 -6.23 -17.10
N ASP A 267 -3.45 -7.41 -17.59
CA ASP A 267 -3.96 -8.69 -17.12
C ASP A 267 -3.42 -9.02 -15.72
N LEU A 268 -4.33 -9.32 -14.80
CA LEU A 268 -3.95 -9.74 -13.46
C LEU A 268 -3.43 -11.17 -13.46
N GLY A 269 -2.34 -11.40 -12.75
CA GLY A 269 -1.80 -12.72 -12.46
C GLY A 269 -2.73 -13.58 -11.58
N PRO A 270 -2.29 -14.81 -11.24
CA PRO A 270 -3.06 -15.73 -10.41
C PRO A 270 -3.47 -15.12 -9.07
N THR A 271 -4.65 -15.48 -8.59
CA THR A 271 -5.13 -15.04 -7.27
C THR A 271 -4.40 -15.73 -6.12
N THR A 272 -3.63 -16.79 -6.43
CA THR A 272 -2.89 -17.60 -5.46
C THR A 272 -1.47 -17.12 -5.22
N LEU A 273 -0.94 -16.22 -6.08
CA LEU A 273 0.42 -15.72 -6.03
C LEU A 273 0.49 -14.39 -5.27
N TRP A 274 1.42 -14.31 -4.33
CA TRP A 274 1.85 -13.07 -3.70
C TRP A 274 3.36 -12.88 -3.82
N VAL A 275 3.76 -11.64 -4.05
CA VAL A 275 5.16 -11.20 -4.07
C VAL A 275 5.35 -10.19 -2.95
N SER A 276 6.24 -10.49 -2.02
CA SER A 276 6.59 -9.56 -0.95
C SER A 276 7.54 -8.48 -1.46
N HIS A 277 7.21 -7.21 -1.18
CA HIS A 277 8.06 -6.08 -1.54
C HIS A 277 9.24 -5.88 -0.59
N THR A 278 9.07 -6.33 0.64
CA THR A 278 10.04 -6.22 1.72
C THR A 278 10.17 -7.57 2.41
N SER A 279 10.93 -7.64 3.50
CA SER A 279 10.97 -8.85 4.31
C SER A 279 9.59 -9.18 4.88
N ALA A 280 9.03 -10.32 4.47
CA ALA A 280 7.78 -10.85 4.98
C ALA A 280 7.96 -11.49 6.37
N ASN A 281 6.90 -11.50 7.15
CA ASN A 281 6.83 -12.19 8.42
C ASN A 281 5.72 -13.25 8.46
N GLU A 282 5.73 -14.09 9.50
CA GLU A 282 4.77 -15.18 9.66
C GLU A 282 3.31 -14.67 9.72
N ALA A 283 3.06 -13.56 10.43
CA ALA A 283 1.71 -13.03 10.58
C ALA A 283 1.12 -12.57 9.23
N GLU A 284 1.92 -11.88 8.40
CA GLU A 284 1.52 -11.51 7.04
C GLU A 284 1.22 -12.73 6.17
N LEU A 285 2.07 -13.77 6.25
CA LEU A 285 1.85 -14.97 5.48
C LEU A 285 0.56 -15.70 5.88
N GLU A 286 0.27 -15.82 7.17
CA GLU A 286 -0.97 -16.46 7.64
C GLU A 286 -2.22 -15.72 7.17
N VAL A 287 -2.17 -14.39 7.18
CA VAL A 287 -3.24 -13.54 6.65
C VAL A 287 -3.46 -13.78 5.16
N ARG A 288 -2.38 -13.76 4.40
CA ARG A 288 -2.42 -13.99 2.94
C ARG A 288 -2.91 -15.39 2.62
N ARG A 289 -2.44 -16.39 3.37
CA ARG A 289 -2.89 -17.78 3.23
C ARG A 289 -4.39 -17.94 3.51
N ALA A 290 -4.91 -17.28 4.55
CA ALA A 290 -6.34 -17.30 4.86
C ALA A 290 -7.18 -16.75 3.70
N ARG A 291 -6.62 -15.87 2.87
CA ARG A 291 -7.24 -15.30 1.66
C ARG A 291 -6.99 -16.12 0.39
N GLY A 292 -6.40 -17.28 0.48
CA GLY A 292 -6.22 -18.19 -0.65
C GLY A 292 -4.86 -18.15 -1.32
N ILE A 293 -3.89 -17.36 -0.82
CA ILE A 293 -2.50 -17.41 -1.32
C ILE A 293 -1.90 -18.78 -1.04
N ARG A 294 -1.23 -19.35 -2.03
CA ARG A 294 -0.60 -20.66 -2.01
C ARG A 294 0.84 -20.62 -2.53
N GLU A 295 1.20 -19.55 -3.20
CA GLU A 295 2.44 -19.33 -3.92
C GLU A 295 3.03 -18.00 -3.46
N LEU A 296 4.33 -17.99 -3.15
CA LEU A 296 4.97 -16.87 -2.48
C LEU A 296 6.33 -16.57 -3.09
N VAL A 297 6.64 -15.29 -3.25
CA VAL A 297 8.01 -14.82 -3.50
C VAL A 297 8.43 -13.95 -2.32
N VAL A 298 9.54 -14.30 -1.69
CA VAL A 298 10.05 -13.59 -0.50
C VAL A 298 11.52 -13.25 -0.65
N HIS A 299 11.96 -12.24 0.09
CA HIS A 299 13.39 -11.95 0.24
C HIS A 299 14.04 -12.91 1.25
N ALA A 300 15.35 -13.14 1.12
CA ALA A 300 16.09 -14.06 1.99
C ALA A 300 16.05 -13.65 3.46
N ASP A 301 15.96 -12.38 3.76
CA ASP A 301 15.82 -11.82 5.11
C ASP A 301 14.45 -12.08 5.76
N SER A 302 13.48 -12.56 4.97
CA SER A 302 12.22 -13.10 5.49
C SER A 302 12.36 -14.46 6.17
N LEU A 303 13.50 -15.13 6.01
CA LEU A 303 13.74 -16.48 6.50
C LEU A 303 14.46 -16.46 7.86
N SER A 304 14.22 -17.48 8.68
CA SER A 304 14.87 -17.65 9.98
C SER A 304 15.29 -19.11 10.20
N PRO A 305 16.61 -19.41 10.28
CA PRO A 305 17.72 -18.47 10.07
C PRO A 305 17.83 -18.02 8.59
N ILE A 306 18.50 -16.89 8.36
CA ILE A 306 18.84 -16.46 7.00
C ILE A 306 19.79 -17.52 6.41
N PRO A 307 19.48 -18.11 5.24
CA PRO A 307 20.30 -19.14 4.66
C PRO A 307 21.67 -18.60 4.22
N GLU A 308 22.74 -19.33 4.50
CA GLU A 308 24.09 -18.99 4.01
C GLU A 308 24.16 -19.00 2.49
N LYS A 309 23.43 -19.92 1.87
CA LYS A 309 23.28 -20.01 0.42
C LYS A 309 21.80 -19.86 0.06
N ILE A 310 21.50 -18.89 -0.79
CA ILE A 310 20.13 -18.66 -1.28
C ILE A 310 19.64 -19.90 -2.04
N PRO A 311 18.47 -20.44 -1.73
CA PRO A 311 17.90 -21.57 -2.44
C PRO A 311 17.51 -21.17 -3.88
N ARG A 312 17.99 -21.91 -4.86
CA ARG A 312 17.77 -21.64 -6.29
C ARG A 312 16.78 -22.66 -6.86
N GLY A 313 15.54 -22.47 -6.52
CA GLY A 313 14.41 -23.29 -6.94
C GLY A 313 13.21 -23.09 -6.04
N THR A 314 12.17 -23.88 -6.29
CA THR A 314 10.97 -23.87 -5.46
C THR A 314 11.25 -24.58 -4.15
N VAL A 315 10.91 -23.93 -3.05
CA VAL A 315 11.07 -24.43 -1.68
C VAL A 315 9.74 -24.46 -0.96
N GLU A 316 9.71 -25.16 0.16
CA GLU A 316 8.60 -25.14 1.09
C GLU A 316 8.84 -24.09 2.17
N LEU A 317 7.99 -23.07 2.22
CA LEU A 317 8.03 -22.03 3.25
C LEU A 317 7.09 -22.41 4.38
N VAL A 318 7.64 -22.49 5.59
CA VAL A 318 6.97 -23.06 6.76
C VAL A 318 6.67 -21.96 7.77
N THR A 319 5.44 -21.95 8.28
CA THR A 319 5.00 -21.19 9.46
C THR A 319 4.68 -22.14 10.61
N ASN A 320 4.25 -21.61 11.74
CA ASN A 320 3.80 -22.44 12.86
C ASN A 320 2.55 -23.28 12.54
N SER A 321 1.74 -22.87 11.59
CA SER A 321 0.44 -23.49 11.30
C SER A 321 0.33 -24.09 9.91
N SER A 322 1.27 -23.80 9.00
CA SER A 322 1.08 -24.14 7.59
C SER A 322 2.38 -24.17 6.78
N THR A 323 2.25 -24.68 5.56
CA THR A 323 3.31 -24.65 4.54
C THR A 323 2.75 -24.07 3.24
N VAL A 324 3.57 -23.31 2.50
CA VAL A 324 3.27 -22.78 1.18
C VAL A 324 4.46 -22.96 0.24
N ARG A 325 4.19 -23.02 -1.06
CA ARG A 325 5.26 -23.05 -2.07
C ARG A 325 5.89 -21.67 -2.17
N GLY A 326 7.22 -21.60 -2.31
CA GLY A 326 7.89 -20.33 -2.39
C GLY A 326 9.12 -20.30 -3.26
N LEU A 327 9.42 -19.09 -3.73
CA LEU A 327 10.69 -18.71 -4.32
C LEU A 327 11.36 -17.69 -3.40
N VAL A 328 12.67 -17.76 -3.33
CA VAL A 328 13.47 -16.79 -2.58
C VAL A 328 14.21 -15.91 -3.58
N VAL A 329 14.07 -14.60 -3.43
CA VAL A 329 14.78 -13.62 -4.25
C VAL A 329 16.28 -13.76 -4.00
N ASP A 330 17.05 -13.97 -5.07
CA ASP A 330 18.50 -14.03 -4.99
C ASP A 330 19.06 -12.58 -4.94
N GLY A 331 19.82 -12.27 -3.93
CA GLY A 331 20.53 -11.01 -3.78
C GLY A 331 21.73 -10.93 -4.72
N LEU A 332 21.47 -11.04 -6.03
CA LEU A 332 22.50 -10.98 -7.07
C LEU A 332 23.33 -9.70 -6.93
N ALA A 333 24.62 -9.84 -7.07
CA ALA A 333 25.69 -8.85 -6.91
C ALA A 333 25.21 -7.39 -6.73
N PRO A 334 25.23 -6.85 -5.50
CA PRO A 334 24.63 -5.55 -5.20
C PRO A 334 25.29 -4.43 -6.01
N PRO A 335 24.56 -3.36 -6.35
CA PRO A 335 25.15 -2.20 -7.02
C PRO A 335 26.30 -1.62 -6.20
N GLN A 336 27.37 -1.22 -6.88
CA GLN A 336 28.53 -0.60 -6.24
C GLN A 336 28.41 0.94 -6.35
N PRO A 337 29.01 1.68 -5.41
CA PRO A 337 29.15 3.12 -5.57
C PRO A 337 29.79 3.43 -6.93
N HIS A 338 29.22 4.37 -7.69
CA HIS A 338 29.67 4.77 -9.03
C HIS A 338 29.30 3.82 -10.19
N ASP A 339 28.51 2.77 -9.97
CA ASP A 339 27.98 1.99 -11.08
C ASP A 339 27.07 2.82 -11.98
N THR A 340 27.27 2.65 -13.29
CA THR A 340 26.22 3.01 -14.24
C THR A 340 25.12 1.93 -14.23
N PRO A 341 23.87 2.24 -14.64
CA PRO A 341 22.84 1.22 -14.80
C PRO A 341 23.29 0.03 -15.65
N LEU A 342 24.09 0.28 -16.68
CA LEU A 342 24.67 -0.75 -17.56
C LEU A 342 25.67 -1.65 -16.81
N SER A 343 26.62 -1.06 -16.07
CA SER A 343 27.65 -1.83 -15.36
C SER A 343 27.03 -2.69 -14.25
N ALA A 344 26.07 -2.13 -13.53
CA ALA A 344 25.31 -2.87 -12.53
C ALA A 344 24.52 -4.03 -13.15
N ALA A 345 23.81 -3.79 -14.25
CA ALA A 345 23.06 -4.81 -14.99
C ALA A 345 23.99 -5.92 -15.54
N HIS A 346 25.11 -5.54 -16.15
CA HIS A 346 26.08 -6.51 -16.65
C HIS A 346 26.70 -7.36 -15.54
N ARG A 347 26.90 -6.80 -14.34
CA ARG A 347 27.36 -7.55 -13.17
C ARG A 347 26.33 -8.62 -12.76
N VAL A 348 25.04 -8.31 -12.78
CA VAL A 348 23.98 -9.29 -12.52
C VAL A 348 23.98 -10.38 -13.60
N VAL A 349 24.09 -10.03 -14.88
CA VAL A 349 24.22 -11.02 -15.97
C VAL A 349 25.45 -11.91 -15.79
N SER A 350 26.58 -11.33 -15.37
CA SER A 350 27.83 -12.07 -15.11
C SER A 350 27.68 -13.03 -13.91
N HIS A 351 26.91 -12.62 -12.88
CA HIS A 351 26.57 -13.50 -11.76
C HIS A 351 25.71 -14.69 -12.21
N LEU A 352 24.65 -14.42 -12.99
CA LEU A 352 23.83 -15.48 -13.59
C LEU A 352 24.67 -16.44 -14.45
N ALA A 353 25.62 -15.91 -15.24
CA ALA A 353 26.53 -16.73 -16.04
C ALA A 353 27.44 -17.58 -15.14
N THR A 354 27.93 -17.03 -14.03
CA THR A 354 28.73 -17.80 -13.07
C THR A 354 27.91 -18.96 -12.49
N ILE A 355 26.65 -18.71 -12.09
CA ILE A 355 25.74 -19.76 -11.60
C ILE A 355 25.53 -20.83 -12.68
N ALA A 356 25.21 -20.43 -13.91
CA ALA A 356 24.93 -21.35 -15.02
C ALA A 356 26.15 -22.24 -15.38
N LEU A 357 27.35 -21.71 -15.23
CA LEU A 357 28.60 -22.42 -15.58
C LEU A 357 29.13 -23.26 -14.42
N THR A 358 28.86 -22.92 -13.17
CA THR A 358 29.39 -23.62 -11.99
C THR A 358 28.36 -24.56 -11.34
N ASP A 359 27.07 -24.28 -11.44
CA ASP A 359 25.98 -25.08 -10.87
C ASP A 359 25.35 -25.95 -11.97
N GLN A 360 25.60 -27.26 -11.91
CA GLN A 360 25.04 -28.23 -12.87
C GLN A 360 23.62 -28.72 -12.50
N SER A 361 23.03 -28.21 -11.42
CA SER A 361 21.67 -28.52 -11.02
C SER A 361 20.62 -27.81 -11.91
N ASN A 362 19.36 -28.22 -11.80
CA ASN A 362 18.24 -27.50 -12.44
C ASN A 362 17.91 -26.23 -11.66
N SER A 363 18.85 -25.30 -11.60
CA SER A 363 18.71 -24.08 -10.81
C SER A 363 17.68 -23.14 -11.41
N LEU A 364 16.89 -22.53 -10.53
CA LEU A 364 15.94 -21.48 -10.81
C LEU A 364 16.31 -20.27 -9.95
N VAL A 365 16.70 -19.17 -10.57
CA VAL A 365 17.07 -17.93 -9.88
C VAL A 365 15.92 -16.94 -9.96
N THR A 366 15.53 -16.35 -8.84
CA THR A 366 14.54 -15.28 -8.80
C THR A 366 15.24 -13.93 -8.71
N VAL A 367 15.04 -13.09 -9.72
CA VAL A 367 15.67 -11.77 -9.86
C VAL A 367 14.64 -10.69 -9.53
N ALA A 368 14.94 -9.80 -8.59
CA ALA A 368 14.13 -8.64 -8.31
C ALA A 368 14.67 -7.40 -9.02
N LEU A 369 13.82 -6.67 -9.71
CA LEU A 369 14.05 -5.35 -10.30
C LEU A 369 13.27 -4.30 -9.50
N GLY A 370 13.72 -3.05 -9.49
CA GLY A 370 13.05 -1.95 -8.79
C GLY A 370 13.38 -1.85 -7.30
N SER A 371 14.23 -2.73 -6.76
CA SER A 371 14.73 -2.65 -5.39
C SER A 371 16.11 -2.00 -5.34
N ASN A 372 16.49 -1.40 -4.19
CA ASN A 372 17.86 -0.87 -3.96
C ASN A 372 18.36 0.13 -5.02
N GLY A 373 17.49 1.03 -5.50
CA GLY A 373 17.87 2.03 -6.50
C GLY A 373 17.98 1.52 -7.93
N GLN A 374 17.56 0.29 -8.21
CA GLN A 374 17.55 -0.32 -9.54
C GLN A 374 16.29 0.09 -10.32
N GLY A 375 16.25 1.34 -10.79
CA GLY A 375 15.13 1.89 -11.55
C GLY A 375 15.01 1.38 -13.01
N PRO A 376 14.12 2.00 -13.81
CA PRO A 376 13.83 1.59 -15.20
C PRO A 376 15.06 1.47 -16.09
N LYS A 377 16.05 2.37 -15.97
CA LYS A 377 17.29 2.32 -16.76
C LYS A 377 18.12 1.07 -16.47
N PHE A 378 18.18 0.63 -15.22
CA PHE A 378 18.83 -0.64 -14.87
C PHE A 378 18.05 -1.82 -15.46
N ALA A 379 16.72 -1.80 -15.35
CA ALA A 379 15.86 -2.85 -15.91
C ALA A 379 16.03 -2.95 -17.43
N ASP A 380 16.08 -1.82 -18.15
CA ASP A 380 16.34 -1.79 -19.60
C ASP A 380 17.69 -2.43 -19.94
N ALA A 381 18.75 -2.03 -19.24
CA ALA A 381 20.09 -2.58 -19.46
C ALA A 381 20.15 -4.09 -19.13
N PHE A 382 19.52 -4.52 -18.04
CA PHE A 382 19.45 -5.93 -17.65
C PHE A 382 18.68 -6.77 -18.68
N LEU A 383 17.46 -6.34 -19.04
CA LEU A 383 16.62 -7.05 -19.99
C LEU A 383 17.27 -7.09 -21.38
N THR A 384 17.94 -6.01 -21.80
CA THR A 384 18.76 -6.01 -23.03
C THR A 384 19.91 -7.01 -22.91
N GLY A 385 20.61 -7.04 -21.77
CA GLY A 385 21.73 -7.92 -21.52
C GLY A 385 21.39 -9.41 -21.54
N VAL A 386 20.17 -9.78 -21.09
CA VAL A 386 19.68 -11.17 -21.08
C VAL A 386 18.99 -11.58 -22.37
N LYS A 387 18.78 -10.64 -23.30
CA LYS A 387 18.14 -10.91 -24.58
C LYS A 387 18.98 -11.88 -25.42
N ASN A 388 18.32 -12.91 -25.96
CA ASN A 388 18.93 -13.90 -26.85
C ASN A 388 20.06 -14.74 -26.21
N LEU A 389 20.13 -14.80 -24.89
CA LEU A 389 21.06 -15.70 -24.21
C LEU A 389 20.49 -17.12 -24.19
N GLU A 390 21.03 -18.01 -25.02
CA GLU A 390 20.54 -19.39 -25.19
C GLU A 390 20.63 -20.23 -23.91
N TRP A 391 21.52 -19.86 -23.00
CA TRP A 391 21.69 -20.50 -21.69
C TRP A 391 20.75 -20.01 -20.60
N LEU A 392 19.93 -18.98 -20.87
CA LEU A 392 18.85 -18.52 -19.97
C LEU A 392 17.49 -18.98 -20.48
N ASN A 393 16.61 -19.32 -19.53
CA ASN A 393 15.21 -19.65 -19.79
C ASN A 393 14.31 -18.84 -18.88
N PRO A 394 13.83 -17.65 -19.31
CA PRO A 394 12.92 -16.85 -18.52
C PRO A 394 11.56 -17.55 -18.36
N LEU A 395 11.07 -17.64 -17.13
CA LEU A 395 9.77 -18.19 -16.77
C LEU A 395 8.91 -17.10 -16.12
N SER A 396 7.59 -17.17 -16.29
CA SER A 396 6.70 -16.40 -15.45
C SER A 396 6.82 -16.87 -13.98
N THR A 397 6.61 -15.96 -13.03
CA THR A 397 6.74 -16.31 -11.61
C THR A 397 5.76 -17.41 -11.22
N SER A 398 4.54 -17.37 -11.77
CA SER A 398 3.54 -18.42 -11.57
C SER A 398 3.99 -19.78 -12.12
N SER A 399 4.70 -19.80 -13.25
CA SER A 399 5.29 -21.04 -13.79
C SER A 399 6.50 -21.50 -12.98
N ALA A 400 7.34 -20.56 -12.56
CA ALA A 400 8.54 -20.83 -11.79
C ALA A 400 8.25 -21.45 -10.42
N VAL A 401 7.29 -20.90 -9.67
CA VAL A 401 6.90 -21.43 -8.35
C VAL A 401 6.30 -22.83 -8.45
N ASN A 402 5.75 -23.21 -9.59
CA ASN A 402 5.18 -24.52 -9.86
C ASN A 402 6.19 -25.56 -10.38
N THR A 403 7.47 -25.19 -10.47
CA THR A 403 8.53 -26.17 -10.76
C THR A 403 8.67 -27.19 -9.59
N PRO A 404 9.27 -28.35 -9.83
CA PRO A 404 9.52 -29.31 -8.75
C PRO A 404 10.29 -28.67 -7.60
N PHE A 405 9.99 -29.07 -6.37
CA PHE A 405 10.71 -28.62 -5.20
C PHE A 405 12.20 -28.95 -5.27
N LEU A 406 13.02 -28.08 -4.70
CA LEU A 406 14.37 -28.46 -4.31
C LEU A 406 14.26 -29.57 -3.24
N VAL A 407 15.05 -30.62 -3.43
CA VAL A 407 15.05 -31.81 -2.58
C VAL A 407 16.39 -31.90 -1.88
N GLU A 408 16.33 -32.07 -0.56
CA GLU A 408 17.46 -32.39 0.31
C GLU A 408 17.13 -33.65 1.10
N ASP A 409 17.99 -34.64 1.06
CA ASP A 409 17.77 -35.97 1.70
C ASP A 409 16.43 -36.63 1.32
N GLY A 410 15.95 -36.44 0.10
CA GLY A 410 14.72 -37.04 -0.41
C GLY A 410 13.43 -36.32 0.02
N GLN A 411 13.52 -35.18 0.73
CA GLN A 411 12.38 -34.34 1.14
C GLN A 411 12.47 -32.96 0.52
N PRO A 412 11.33 -32.25 0.31
CA PRO A 412 11.35 -30.85 -0.09
C PRO A 412 12.16 -30.02 0.89
N GLN A 413 13.04 -29.16 0.36
CA GLN A 413 13.82 -28.25 1.17
C GLN A 413 12.90 -27.23 1.82
N GLN A 414 12.98 -27.11 3.15
CA GLN A 414 12.10 -26.29 3.97
C GLN A 414 12.84 -25.10 4.57
N PHE A 415 12.19 -23.93 4.53
CA PHE A 415 12.66 -22.72 5.19
C PHE A 415 11.55 -22.12 6.05
N ARG A 416 11.87 -21.79 7.29
CA ARG A 416 10.93 -21.15 8.20
C ARG A 416 10.87 -19.64 7.90
N ILE A 417 9.67 -19.11 7.79
CA ILE A 417 9.46 -17.65 7.77
C ILE A 417 9.72 -17.11 9.19
N ARG A 418 10.43 -15.99 9.27
CA ARG A 418 10.74 -15.35 10.55
C ARG A 418 9.46 -14.88 11.24
N THR A 419 9.40 -15.06 12.55
CA THR A 419 8.39 -14.41 13.38
C THR A 419 8.72 -12.92 13.43
N GLY A 420 7.88 -12.08 12.84
CA GLY A 420 8.05 -10.63 12.94
C GLY A 420 7.87 -10.21 14.39
N LEU A 421 8.80 -9.42 14.90
CA LEU A 421 8.49 -8.58 16.05
C LEU A 421 7.45 -7.57 15.54
N SER A 422 6.25 -7.60 16.15
CA SER A 422 5.27 -6.53 15.96
C SER A 422 5.99 -5.21 16.28
N SER A 423 6.43 -4.52 15.25
CA SER A 423 7.05 -3.22 15.41
C SER A 423 5.99 -2.29 15.98
N THR A 424 6.30 -1.62 17.07
CA THR A 424 5.56 -0.50 17.66
C THR A 424 4.04 -0.62 17.56
N TYR A 425 3.44 -0.85 18.71
CA TYR A 425 1.99 -0.82 18.89
C TYR A 425 1.43 0.51 18.39
N GLU A 426 0.92 0.53 17.18
CA GLU A 426 0.18 1.67 16.65
C GLU A 426 -1.23 1.68 17.23
N ASN A 427 -1.59 2.79 17.83
CA ASN A 427 -2.92 2.93 18.42
C ASN A 427 -3.92 3.45 17.37
N PHE A 428 -4.66 2.55 16.76
CA PHE A 428 -5.72 2.89 15.79
C PHE A 428 -7.06 3.32 16.45
N SER A 429 -7.08 3.66 17.74
CA SER A 429 -8.31 4.11 18.39
C SER A 429 -8.86 5.38 17.75
N GLN A 430 -8.01 6.35 17.41
CA GLN A 430 -8.41 7.59 16.74
C GLN A 430 -8.99 7.33 15.34
N TYR A 431 -8.39 6.41 14.58
CA TYR A 431 -8.97 5.97 13.30
C TYR A 431 -10.39 5.39 13.48
N ARG A 432 -10.56 4.47 14.45
CA ARG A 432 -11.87 3.86 14.71
C ARG A 432 -12.90 4.89 15.15
N ASP A 433 -12.48 5.88 15.94
CA ASP A 433 -13.35 6.96 16.36
C ASP A 433 -13.74 7.84 15.17
N ALA A 434 -12.80 8.23 14.31
CA ALA A 434 -13.07 8.99 13.10
C ALA A 434 -13.99 8.22 12.14
N SER A 435 -13.71 6.94 11.89
CA SER A 435 -14.53 6.07 11.04
C SER A 435 -15.96 5.93 11.58
N ARG A 436 -16.12 5.67 12.88
CA ARG A 436 -17.43 5.55 13.53
C ARG A 436 -18.22 6.85 13.45
N HIS A 437 -17.62 8.00 13.73
CA HIS A 437 -18.25 9.30 13.64
C HIS A 437 -18.68 9.64 12.21
N LEU A 438 -17.80 9.38 11.24
CA LEU A 438 -18.11 9.62 9.84
C LEU A 438 -19.23 8.72 9.32
N GLN A 439 -19.21 7.43 9.66
CA GLN A 439 -20.29 6.49 9.32
C GLN A 439 -21.62 6.88 9.98
N ALA A 440 -21.57 7.38 11.22
CA ALA A 440 -22.75 7.88 11.90
C ALA A 440 -23.34 9.09 11.18
N LEU A 441 -22.53 10.07 10.82
CA LEU A 441 -22.97 11.22 10.05
C LEU A 441 -23.50 10.81 8.67
N ARG A 442 -22.79 9.91 7.96
CA ARG A 442 -23.23 9.35 6.67
C ARG A 442 -24.61 8.70 6.74
N SER A 443 -24.91 7.99 7.86
CA SER A 443 -26.22 7.35 8.06
C SER A 443 -27.38 8.34 8.21
N MET A 444 -27.08 9.59 8.55
CA MET A 444 -28.06 10.66 8.71
C MET A 444 -28.41 11.32 7.37
N VAL A 445 -27.53 11.25 6.39
CA VAL A 445 -27.67 11.93 5.09
C VAL A 445 -28.27 10.98 4.06
N ARG A 446 -29.04 11.49 3.10
CA ARG A 446 -29.56 10.70 1.99
C ARG A 446 -28.47 10.33 1.01
N ASP A 447 -28.67 9.25 0.23
CA ASP A 447 -27.65 8.79 -0.73
C ASP A 447 -27.33 9.83 -1.81
N GLU A 448 -28.29 10.65 -2.20
CA GLU A 448 -28.12 11.74 -3.18
C GLU A 448 -27.22 12.88 -2.67
N ASP A 449 -27.13 13.06 -1.35
CA ASP A 449 -26.34 14.11 -0.69
C ASP A 449 -25.07 13.56 -0.05
N ALA A 450 -24.77 12.28 -0.22
CA ALA A 450 -23.74 11.56 0.53
C ALA A 450 -22.36 11.53 -0.13
N GLN A 451 -22.24 11.95 -1.39
CA GLN A 451 -21.02 11.80 -2.20
C GLN A 451 -19.76 12.33 -1.50
N GLU A 452 -19.86 13.45 -0.80
CA GLU A 452 -18.73 14.06 -0.10
C GLU A 452 -18.27 13.19 1.09
N TYR A 453 -19.22 12.63 1.85
CA TYR A 453 -18.92 11.74 2.99
C TYR A 453 -18.38 10.38 2.53
N ASP A 454 -18.86 9.87 1.40
CA ASP A 454 -18.35 8.64 0.79
C ASP A 454 -16.90 8.83 0.29
N GLN A 455 -16.60 9.99 -0.32
CA GLN A 455 -15.23 10.36 -0.71
C GLN A 455 -14.32 10.47 0.52
N LEU A 456 -14.74 11.17 1.57
CA LEU A 456 -13.97 11.32 2.80
C LEU A 456 -13.75 9.97 3.51
N SER A 457 -14.72 9.05 3.43
CA SER A 457 -14.56 7.67 3.91
C SER A 457 -13.47 6.92 3.14
N GLY A 458 -13.37 7.15 1.82
CA GLY A 458 -12.28 6.64 1.00
C GLY A 458 -10.93 7.21 1.39
N GLU A 459 -10.83 8.52 1.60
CA GLU A 459 -9.60 9.20 2.03
C GLU A 459 -9.15 8.72 3.42
N LEU A 460 -10.09 8.56 4.35
CA LEU A 460 -9.84 7.99 5.67
C LEU A 460 -9.30 6.56 5.58
N LEU A 461 -9.84 5.74 4.69
CA LEU A 461 -9.37 4.38 4.45
C LEU A 461 -7.94 4.37 3.87
N LEU A 462 -7.65 5.24 2.90
CA LEU A 462 -6.32 5.38 2.29
C LEU A 462 -5.27 5.89 3.28
N SER A 463 -5.66 6.60 4.33
CA SER A 463 -4.74 7.07 5.38
C SER A 463 -4.10 5.93 6.19
N LEU A 464 -4.63 4.71 6.10
CA LEU A 464 -4.01 3.52 6.70
C LEU A 464 -2.73 3.06 5.98
N SER A 465 -2.31 3.79 4.95
CA SER A 465 -1.08 3.52 4.22
C SER A 465 0.15 3.63 5.12
N SER A 466 1.05 2.65 5.03
CA SER A 466 2.35 2.69 5.69
C SER A 466 3.32 3.74 5.10
N ALA A 467 2.97 4.32 3.95
CA ALA A 467 3.73 5.41 3.33
C ALA A 467 3.35 6.80 3.89
N VAL A 468 2.25 6.91 4.63
CA VAL A 468 1.83 8.15 5.30
C VAL A 468 2.44 8.19 6.70
N SER A 469 3.00 9.33 7.09
CA SER A 469 3.59 9.47 8.42
C SER A 469 2.50 9.40 9.51
N GLN A 470 2.85 8.89 10.68
CA GLN A 470 1.91 8.79 11.82
C GLN A 470 1.33 10.15 12.23
N LEU A 471 2.09 11.23 12.05
CA LEU A 471 1.61 12.57 12.36
C LEU A 471 0.49 12.98 11.39
N GLU A 472 0.73 12.83 10.10
CA GLU A 472 -0.27 13.14 9.06
C GLU A 472 -1.53 12.28 9.20
N GLN A 473 -1.39 11.00 9.55
CA GLN A 473 -2.52 10.12 9.84
C GLN A 473 -3.38 10.67 10.97
N ARG A 474 -2.75 11.03 12.09
CA ARG A 474 -3.47 11.57 13.27
C ARG A 474 -4.16 12.89 12.96
N ASP A 475 -3.46 13.81 12.29
CA ASP A 475 -4.03 15.11 11.92
C ASP A 475 -5.28 14.93 11.04
N LEU A 476 -5.27 13.97 10.10
CA LEU A 476 -6.43 13.64 9.30
C LEU A 476 -7.56 13.07 10.15
N TRP A 477 -7.28 12.10 11.02
CA TRP A 477 -8.31 11.47 11.86
C TRP A 477 -8.97 12.47 12.82
N GLU A 478 -8.18 13.36 13.42
CA GLU A 478 -8.69 14.44 14.27
C GLU A 478 -9.53 15.43 13.46
N SER A 479 -9.10 15.80 12.26
CA SER A 479 -9.84 16.72 11.38
C SER A 479 -11.21 16.15 10.97
N VAL A 480 -11.29 14.84 10.73
CA VAL A 480 -12.57 14.15 10.43
C VAL A 480 -13.51 14.21 11.65
N VAL A 481 -13.01 13.93 12.84
CA VAL A 481 -13.82 14.00 14.07
C VAL A 481 -14.32 15.44 14.31
N ASP A 482 -13.49 16.44 14.12
CA ASP A 482 -13.85 17.84 14.30
C ASP A 482 -14.86 18.31 13.25
N MET A 483 -14.72 17.86 12.01
CA MET A 483 -15.70 18.12 10.95
C MET A 483 -17.06 17.51 11.31
N VAL A 484 -17.12 16.24 11.74
CA VAL A 484 -18.38 15.61 12.18
C VAL A 484 -19.00 16.35 13.36
N ARG A 485 -18.19 16.78 14.33
CA ARG A 485 -18.66 17.56 15.47
C ARG A 485 -19.23 18.92 15.02
N LEU A 486 -18.60 19.57 14.06
CA LEU A 486 -19.11 20.83 13.51
C LEU A 486 -20.46 20.62 12.80
N GLU A 487 -20.57 19.61 11.93
CA GLU A 487 -21.81 19.30 11.20
C GLU A 487 -22.97 18.94 12.16
N THR A 488 -22.69 18.14 13.18
CA THR A 488 -23.72 17.77 14.17
C THR A 488 -24.12 18.93 15.06
N SER A 489 -23.24 19.92 15.30
CA SER A 489 -23.58 21.14 16.06
C SER A 489 -24.57 22.06 15.33
N LEU A 490 -24.85 21.79 14.05
CA LEU A 490 -25.88 22.51 13.28
C LEU A 490 -27.30 22.04 13.63
N VAL A 491 -27.46 20.96 14.41
CA VAL A 491 -28.76 20.47 14.88
C VAL A 491 -28.97 20.91 16.32
N ASP A 492 -30.00 21.75 16.51
CA ASP A 492 -30.39 22.18 17.85
C ASP A 492 -31.68 21.46 18.30
N ILE A 493 -31.70 21.09 19.56
CA ILE A 493 -32.90 20.63 20.28
C ILE A 493 -33.50 21.81 21.04
N PRO A 494 -34.84 21.91 21.13
CA PRO A 494 -35.46 23.02 21.82
C PRO A 494 -34.93 23.11 23.26
N PRO A 495 -34.77 24.34 23.78
CA PRO A 495 -34.32 24.55 25.15
C PRO A 495 -35.29 23.97 26.18
N ASP A 496 -34.77 23.77 27.39
CA ASP A 496 -35.48 23.22 28.57
C ASP A 496 -36.78 23.97 28.87
N GLU A 497 -37.87 23.67 28.16
CA GLU A 497 -39.20 24.20 28.47
C GLU A 497 -39.97 23.21 29.36
N SER A 498 -40.65 23.74 30.39
CA SER A 498 -41.52 22.90 31.19
C SER A 498 -42.82 22.57 30.43
N ILE A 499 -42.98 21.30 30.08
CA ILE A 499 -44.17 20.80 29.39
C ILE A 499 -45.27 20.50 30.40
N GLN A 500 -46.45 21.11 30.22
CA GLN A 500 -47.60 20.84 31.08
C GLN A 500 -48.62 19.93 30.37
N LEU A 501 -48.85 18.75 30.92
CA LEU A 501 -49.93 17.86 30.52
C LEU A 501 -51.15 18.12 31.37
N THR A 502 -52.23 18.63 30.78
CA THR A 502 -53.50 18.87 31.44
C THR A 502 -54.40 17.63 31.52
N SER A 503 -53.98 16.54 30.85
CA SER A 503 -54.65 15.23 30.86
C SER A 503 -53.63 14.11 30.88
N GLN A 504 -54.10 12.89 31.16
CA GLN A 504 -53.26 11.68 31.17
C GLN A 504 -52.63 11.37 29.81
N LYS A 505 -53.23 11.83 28.71
CA LYS A 505 -52.73 11.76 27.33
C LYS A 505 -52.80 13.15 26.71
N ALA A 506 -51.72 13.60 26.09
CA ALA A 506 -51.68 14.86 25.36
C ALA A 506 -50.71 14.76 24.17
N SER A 507 -51.03 15.50 23.11
CA SER A 507 -50.13 15.70 22.01
C SER A 507 -49.20 16.89 22.30
N VAL A 508 -47.92 16.63 22.30
CA VAL A 508 -46.87 17.63 22.60
C VAL A 508 -46.05 17.90 21.37
N PRO A 509 -45.94 19.15 20.92
CA PRO A 509 -45.06 19.52 19.81
C PRO A 509 -43.61 19.60 20.29
N PHE A 510 -42.70 18.92 19.58
CA PHE A 510 -41.26 19.08 19.73
C PHE A 510 -40.71 19.74 18.45
N SER A 511 -40.02 20.86 18.61
CA SER A 511 -39.48 21.61 17.51
C SER A 511 -37.96 21.47 17.51
N PHE A 512 -37.40 20.98 16.39
CA PHE A 512 -35.98 20.78 16.20
C PHE A 512 -35.48 21.76 15.12
N GLN A 513 -34.32 22.33 15.30
CA GLN A 513 -33.72 23.21 14.33
C GLN A 513 -32.56 22.51 13.61
N ASN A 514 -32.65 22.36 12.31
CA ASN A 514 -31.56 21.93 11.44
C ASN A 514 -31.02 23.14 10.67
N ARG A 515 -29.79 23.58 11.00
CA ARG A 515 -29.11 24.70 10.34
C ARG A 515 -28.26 24.25 9.15
N SER A 516 -28.20 22.95 8.87
CA SER A 516 -27.54 22.44 7.67
C SER A 516 -28.40 22.68 6.43
N ASN A 517 -27.80 22.53 5.24
CA ASN A 517 -28.46 22.73 3.95
C ASN A 517 -29.16 21.46 3.44
N VAL A 518 -29.05 20.34 4.16
CA VAL A 518 -29.56 19.03 3.74
C VAL A 518 -30.54 18.46 4.78
N PRO A 519 -31.53 17.67 4.35
CA PRO A 519 -32.38 16.94 5.28
C PRO A 519 -31.57 15.87 6.01
N LEU A 520 -31.74 15.80 7.34
CA LEU A 520 -31.06 14.83 8.18
C LEU A 520 -32.04 13.81 8.75
N ARG A 521 -31.76 12.54 8.62
CA ARG A 521 -32.47 11.44 9.25
C ARG A 521 -31.87 11.18 10.63
N VAL A 522 -32.67 11.26 11.67
CA VAL A 522 -32.23 11.00 13.05
C VAL A 522 -33.20 10.08 13.77
N GLU A 523 -32.70 9.33 14.72
CA GLU A 523 -33.50 8.55 15.64
C GLU A 523 -33.76 9.39 16.91
N LEU A 524 -35.02 9.72 17.15
CA LEU A 524 -35.46 10.42 18.35
C LEU A 524 -35.75 9.41 19.43
N ARG A 525 -35.11 9.58 20.58
CA ARG A 525 -35.39 8.82 21.82
C ARG A 525 -35.93 9.74 22.91
N VAL A 526 -36.95 9.26 23.58
CA VAL A 526 -37.55 9.95 24.71
C VAL A 526 -37.46 9.05 25.92
N ILE A 527 -36.64 9.42 26.89
CA ILE A 527 -36.32 8.61 28.05
C ILE A 527 -37.00 9.23 29.29
N SER A 528 -37.91 8.48 29.92
CA SER A 528 -38.54 8.85 31.18
C SER A 528 -39.07 7.60 31.89
N GLU A 529 -38.99 7.57 33.21
CA GLU A 529 -39.53 6.45 34.02
C GLU A 529 -41.07 6.43 34.10
N ARG A 530 -41.72 7.56 33.81
CA ARG A 530 -43.17 7.72 34.05
C ARG A 530 -43.95 8.31 32.88
N ILE A 531 -43.33 8.29 31.69
CA ILE A 531 -43.95 8.76 30.45
C ILE A 531 -43.67 7.75 29.38
N THR A 532 -44.72 7.40 28.64
CA THR A 532 -44.58 6.60 27.41
C THR A 532 -45.02 7.43 26.22
N VAL A 533 -44.31 7.25 25.09
CA VAL A 533 -44.66 7.86 23.80
C VAL A 533 -45.45 6.83 23.00
N GLU A 534 -46.72 7.13 22.72
CA GLU A 534 -47.62 6.18 22.03
C GLU A 534 -47.34 6.05 20.54
N ASP A 535 -46.60 7.00 19.95
CA ASP A 535 -46.28 7.05 18.52
C ASP A 535 -44.95 6.35 18.17
N PHE A 536 -44.25 5.77 19.14
CA PHE A 536 -43.03 5.03 18.91
C PHE A 536 -43.30 3.55 18.65
N ASP A 537 -42.71 3.00 17.58
CA ASP A 537 -42.94 1.61 17.14
C ASP A 537 -42.58 0.59 18.24
N ASP A 538 -41.44 0.84 18.95
CA ASP A 538 -40.97 0.00 20.08
C ASP A 538 -41.18 0.65 21.46
N GLY A 539 -41.92 1.75 21.52
CA GLY A 539 -42.18 2.50 22.76
C GLY A 539 -41.02 3.36 23.27
N GLU A 540 -39.83 3.28 22.68
CA GLU A 540 -38.62 3.97 23.13
C GLU A 540 -38.05 4.95 22.11
N SER A 541 -38.15 4.68 20.78
CA SER A 541 -37.58 5.52 19.73
C SER A 541 -38.41 5.57 18.45
N THR A 542 -38.16 6.57 17.61
CA THR A 542 -38.71 6.69 16.25
C THR A 542 -37.75 7.44 15.36
N THR A 543 -37.73 7.09 14.07
CA THR A 543 -36.93 7.81 13.08
C THR A 543 -37.70 9.01 12.53
N ILE A 544 -37.08 10.20 12.58
CA ILE A 544 -37.64 11.44 12.06
C ILE A 544 -36.69 12.04 11.03
N VAL A 545 -37.25 12.87 10.13
CA VAL A 545 -36.47 13.64 9.15
C VAL A 545 -36.52 15.12 9.55
N LEU A 546 -35.37 15.70 9.82
CA LEU A 546 -35.19 17.12 10.09
C LEU A 546 -34.85 17.84 8.78
N ASN A 547 -35.85 18.51 8.21
CA ASN A 547 -35.60 19.36 7.03
C ASN A 547 -34.81 20.61 7.41
N PRO A 548 -34.08 21.24 6.46
CA PRO A 548 -33.44 22.53 6.72
C PRO A 548 -34.41 23.55 7.31
N GLY A 549 -34.00 24.23 8.38
CA GLY A 549 -34.85 25.13 9.15
C GLY A 549 -35.45 24.47 10.39
N VAL A 550 -36.66 24.88 10.75
CA VAL A 550 -37.39 24.35 11.93
C VAL A 550 -38.37 23.26 11.53
N THR A 551 -38.22 22.09 12.13
CA THR A 551 -39.14 20.94 11.93
C THR A 551 -39.83 20.64 13.23
N THR A 552 -41.19 20.64 13.24
CA THR A 552 -41.99 20.34 14.40
C THR A 552 -42.70 18.99 14.25
N HIS A 553 -42.51 18.10 15.21
CA HIS A 553 -43.21 16.82 15.31
C HIS A 553 -44.11 16.81 16.53
N ASN A 554 -45.34 16.31 16.35
CA ASN A 554 -46.29 16.16 17.44
C ASN A 554 -46.29 14.70 17.93
N PHE A 555 -45.96 14.49 19.22
CA PHE A 555 -45.94 13.16 19.83
C PHE A 555 -47.03 13.03 20.88
N ARG A 556 -47.71 11.89 20.91
CA ARG A 556 -48.68 11.56 21.91
C ARG A 556 -47.99 11.00 23.15
N LEU A 557 -47.91 11.81 24.18
CA LEU A 557 -47.33 11.42 25.47
C LEU A 557 -48.43 10.93 26.41
N ARG A 558 -48.15 9.84 27.12
CA ARG A 558 -49.01 9.28 28.17
C ARG A 558 -48.25 9.29 29.50
N ALA A 559 -48.80 10.04 30.47
CA ALA A 559 -48.28 10.05 31.82
C ALA A 559 -48.79 8.85 32.62
N LEU A 560 -47.90 8.13 33.28
CA LEU A 560 -48.23 6.98 34.15
C LEU A 560 -48.58 7.41 35.59
N GLY A 561 -48.54 8.71 35.91
CA GLY A 561 -48.85 9.26 37.20
C GLY A 561 -48.96 10.78 37.17
N SER A 562 -49.38 11.39 38.32
CA SER A 562 -49.39 12.84 38.51
C SER A 562 -48.10 13.31 39.18
N GLY A 563 -47.62 14.50 38.84
CA GLY A 563 -46.42 15.07 39.42
C GLY A 563 -45.53 15.75 38.38
N SER A 564 -44.32 16.12 38.76
CA SER A 564 -43.29 16.65 37.88
C SER A 564 -42.22 15.58 37.66
N PHE A 565 -41.93 15.25 36.40
CA PHE A 565 -40.99 14.19 36.01
C PHE A 565 -39.95 14.74 35.05
N PRO A 566 -38.66 14.37 35.20
CA PRO A 566 -37.65 14.67 34.17
C PRO A 566 -37.90 13.80 32.94
N ILE A 567 -37.74 14.40 31.77
CA ILE A 567 -37.74 13.76 30.45
C ILE A 567 -36.44 14.12 29.76
N SER A 568 -35.73 13.11 29.27
CA SER A 568 -34.56 13.31 28.43
C SER A 568 -34.93 13.05 26.96
N ILE A 569 -34.64 14.00 26.11
CA ILE A 569 -34.85 13.94 24.67
C ILE A 569 -33.48 13.81 24.04
N GLU A 570 -33.25 12.74 23.31
CA GLU A 570 -31.98 12.48 22.66
C GLU A 570 -32.20 12.26 21.16
N LEU A 571 -31.35 12.88 20.35
CA LEU A 571 -31.25 12.64 18.92
C LEU A 571 -30.02 11.79 18.66
N HIS A 572 -30.18 10.63 18.05
CA HIS A 572 -29.11 9.73 17.68
C HIS A 572 -29.00 9.62 16.16
N SER A 573 -27.80 9.28 15.67
CA SER A 573 -27.68 8.81 14.29
C SER A 573 -28.42 7.49 14.09
N PRO A 574 -28.97 7.19 12.90
CA PRO A 574 -29.74 5.96 12.64
C PRO A 574 -28.97 4.67 12.91
N ASN A 575 -27.64 4.69 12.78
CA ASN A 575 -26.77 3.55 13.11
C ASN A 575 -26.38 3.48 14.60
N GLY A 576 -26.86 4.41 15.45
CA GLY A 576 -26.57 4.47 16.89
C GLY A 576 -25.15 4.93 17.26
N GLY A 577 -24.30 5.26 16.28
CA GLY A 577 -22.87 5.57 16.50
C GLY A 577 -22.61 6.95 17.11
N LEU A 578 -23.59 7.87 17.09
CA LEU A 578 -23.42 9.25 17.51
C LEU A 578 -24.68 9.80 18.20
N ILE A 579 -24.49 10.52 19.29
CA ILE A 579 -25.52 11.37 19.89
C ILE A 579 -25.38 12.77 19.28
N VAL A 580 -26.35 13.16 18.46
CA VAL A 580 -26.37 14.44 17.74
C VAL A 580 -26.74 15.59 18.68
N GLY A 581 -27.66 15.31 19.63
CA GLY A 581 -28.09 16.30 20.60
C GLY A 581 -28.83 15.65 21.77
N LYS A 582 -28.81 16.36 22.90
CA LYS A 582 -29.50 15.94 24.13
C LYS A 582 -30.06 17.14 24.83
N ALA A 583 -31.34 17.06 25.22
CA ALA A 583 -32.01 18.07 26.04
C ALA A 583 -32.76 17.40 27.20
N GLN A 584 -32.93 18.14 28.28
CA GLN A 584 -33.72 17.72 29.42
C GLN A 584 -34.88 18.71 29.60
N ALA A 585 -36.08 18.20 29.85
CA ALA A 585 -37.24 19.01 30.13
C ALA A 585 -37.94 18.49 31.38
N ALA A 586 -38.66 19.36 32.09
CA ALA A 586 -39.53 18.96 33.21
C ALA A 586 -40.97 18.85 32.70
N LEU A 587 -41.54 17.67 32.79
CA LEU A 587 -42.92 17.44 32.40
C LEU A 587 -43.81 17.40 33.67
N ARG A 588 -44.81 18.30 33.73
CA ARG A 588 -45.83 18.34 34.78
C ARG A 588 -47.11 17.70 34.27
N ALA A 589 -47.52 16.60 34.89
CA ALA A 589 -48.78 15.95 34.61
C ALA A 589 -49.75 16.18 35.78
N THR A 590 -50.88 16.81 35.51
CA THR A 590 -52.01 16.91 36.42
C THR A 590 -53.07 15.89 36.02
N THR A 591 -52.95 14.67 36.51
CA THR A 591 -54.04 13.70 36.33
C THR A 591 -55.11 13.96 37.41
N PRO A 592 -56.35 14.09 37.04
CA PRO A 592 -57.43 14.15 38.09
C PRO A 592 -57.39 12.83 38.86
N THR A 593 -56.90 12.89 40.09
CA THR A 593 -56.92 11.74 40.96
C THR A 593 -58.40 11.38 41.22
N GLY A 594 -58.77 10.12 40.99
CA GLY A 594 -60.14 9.63 41.20
C GLY A 594 -60.71 9.94 42.62
N VAL A 595 -59.85 10.32 43.57
CA VAL A 595 -60.17 10.81 44.87
C VAL A 595 -60.92 12.15 44.80
N GLY A 596 -60.55 13.10 43.95
CA GLY A 596 -61.27 14.36 43.75
C GLY A 596 -62.65 14.14 43.15
N LEU A 597 -62.77 13.24 42.16
CA LEU A 597 -64.06 12.86 41.58
C LEU A 597 -64.94 12.10 42.63
N GLY A 598 -64.31 11.21 43.39
CA GLY A 598 -64.97 10.48 44.48
C GLY A 598 -65.47 11.40 45.57
N LEU A 599 -64.68 12.41 45.96
CA LEU A 599 -65.09 13.43 46.94
C LEU A 599 -66.21 14.33 46.40
N THR A 600 -66.18 14.75 45.17
CA THR A 600 -67.23 15.56 44.53
C THR A 600 -68.54 14.75 44.40
N ILE A 601 -68.47 13.51 43.98
CA ILE A 601 -69.63 12.62 43.91
C ILE A 601 -70.11 12.31 45.29
N GLY A 602 -69.22 12.03 46.25
CA GLY A 602 -69.58 11.81 47.66
C GLY A 602 -70.25 13.02 48.29
N ALA A 603 -69.74 14.23 48.05
CA ALA A 603 -70.35 15.47 48.50
C ALA A 603 -71.73 15.73 47.85
N ALA A 604 -71.84 15.46 46.54
CA ALA A 604 -73.13 15.61 45.83
C ALA A 604 -74.16 14.59 46.33
N VAL A 605 -73.77 13.36 46.55
CA VAL A 605 -74.66 12.32 47.18
C VAL A 605 -75.03 12.71 48.61
N PHE A 606 -74.07 13.19 49.39
CA PHE A 606 -74.33 13.66 50.75
C PHE A 606 -75.30 14.84 50.76
N LEU A 607 -75.15 15.84 49.93
CA LEU A 607 -76.05 16.96 49.76
C LEU A 607 -77.42 16.52 49.27
N ALA A 608 -77.50 15.60 48.33
CA ALA A 608 -78.76 15.04 47.87
C ALA A 608 -79.48 14.25 48.98
N CYS A 609 -78.80 13.45 49.79
CA CYS A 609 -79.32 12.74 50.93
C CYS A 609 -79.78 13.73 52.04
N TRP A 610 -78.95 14.75 52.30
CA TRP A 610 -79.31 15.82 53.24
C TRP A 610 -80.59 16.56 52.82
N TRP A 611 -80.68 16.96 51.58
CA TRP A 611 -81.84 17.64 51.00
C TRP A 611 -83.07 16.74 51.04
N PHE A 612 -82.92 15.45 50.78
CA PHE A 612 -84.02 14.49 50.87
C PHE A 612 -84.52 14.30 52.31
N ILE A 613 -83.61 14.26 53.28
CA ILE A 613 -83.96 14.16 54.68
C ILE A 613 -84.64 15.45 55.20
N ASP A 614 -84.13 16.62 54.81
CA ASP A 614 -84.69 17.92 55.18
C ASP A 614 -86.07 18.11 54.55
N THR A 615 -86.26 17.74 53.27
CA THR A 615 -87.58 17.78 52.62
C THR A 615 -88.60 16.83 53.29
N ARG A 616 -88.13 15.67 53.76
CA ARG A 616 -89.00 14.73 54.49
C ARG A 616 -89.38 15.27 55.90
N ARG A 617 -88.44 15.91 56.57
CA ARG A 617 -88.73 16.58 57.87
C ARG A 617 -89.71 17.73 57.69
N ARG A 618 -89.58 18.55 56.70
CA ARG A 618 -90.56 19.64 56.45
C ARG A 618 -91.93 19.13 56.05
N ARG A 619 -92.11 17.97 55.46
CA ARG A 619 -93.41 17.34 55.15
C ARG A 619 -94.04 16.67 56.34
N SER A 620 -93.28 16.27 57.37
CA SER A 620 -93.86 15.73 58.60
C SER A 620 -94.39 16.84 59.54
N GLN A 621 -93.75 18.02 59.53
CA GLN A 621 -94.22 19.15 60.36
C GLN A 621 -95.52 19.83 59.84
N ASN A 622 -95.81 19.72 58.53
CA ASN A 622 -97.03 20.23 57.93
C ASN A 622 -98.24 19.27 58.06
N ARG A 623 -98.08 18.10 58.76
CA ARG A 623 -99.22 17.19 59.06
C ARG A 623 -99.73 17.26 60.47
N GLU A 624 -99.14 18.08 61.39
CA GLU A 624 -99.60 18.28 62.74
C GLU A 624 -100.33 19.63 62.96
N SER A 625 -100.60 20.35 61.86
CA SER A 625 -101.34 21.60 61.91
C SER A 625 -102.58 21.59 60.98
N LEU A 626 -103.40 20.53 61.08
CA LEU A 626 -104.78 20.50 60.63
C LEU A 626 -105.63 19.72 61.63
#